data_0fd1c67ea7f3991c85738df2c17c89b8
#
_entry.id   0fd1c67ea7f3991c85738df2c17c89b8
#
_cell.length_a   1.000
_cell.length_b   1.000
_cell.length_c   1.000
_cell.angle_alpha   90.00
_cell.angle_beta   90.00
_cell.angle_gamma   90.00
#
_symmetry.space_group_name_H-M   'P 1'
#
loop_
_entity.id
_entity.type
_entity.pdbx_description
1 polymer ?
#
loop_
_entity_poly.entity_id
_entity_poly.type
_entity_poly.pdbx_seq_one_letter_code
_entity_poly.pdbx_strand_id
1 'polypeptide(L)'
;MSDTVPASSALRPYPKISAKERLGMSGAREWIAVEKVHGAHFAVVCDGTGAHPGKRRELLGDDALDGFFGVSRIWPALSVAAARFASALRGAWGDSAVVTIYGELAGGCYPHPDVPALAGTEPVQTGVWYAPALRWLPFDASVEKDGCRWWVSDRVLRETAAAAGLICVPAVGHGALNRLQELPCAFPTKVPALFGLPELVDNLAEGYVLKPAGEWQESGPGGAGIRPVVKVKQKAFAEDERFDGARPYLAPPEGAAGVPAWLLVQASALLTPARAAAAVSKLGPRAPVDAVAEEITLDVTGELAASLGGMEEELLRALGQALQPGVRSLVAFDAGDRRGRPGPQPHGERLR
;
A
#
# COMPACT_ATOMS: atom_id res chain seq x y z
N MET A 1 -21.67 -30.08 24.40
CA MET A 1 -21.35 -29.60 23.04
C MET A 1 -20.68 -28.26 23.22
N SER A 2 -19.36 -28.24 23.10
CA SER A 2 -18.56 -27.02 23.25
C SER A 2 -18.63 -26.26 21.93
N ASP A 3 -19.33 -25.13 21.93
CA ASP A 3 -19.29 -24.16 20.83
C ASP A 3 -17.89 -23.53 20.79
N THR A 4 -17.01 -24.15 20.00
CA THR A 4 -15.76 -23.52 19.59
C THR A 4 -16.17 -22.42 18.59
N VAL A 5 -16.21 -21.19 19.08
CA VAL A 5 -16.21 -20.00 18.22
C VAL A 5 -15.02 -20.14 17.26
N PRO A 6 -15.22 -20.15 15.93
CA PRO A 6 -14.11 -20.22 15.00
C PRO A 6 -13.21 -19.00 15.25
N ALA A 7 -11.92 -19.26 15.42
CA ALA A 7 -10.95 -18.20 15.55
C ALA A 7 -11.09 -17.27 14.33
N SER A 8 -11.43 -16.02 14.58
CA SER A 8 -11.45 -14.95 13.55
C SER A 8 -10.15 -15.05 12.78
N SER A 9 -10.23 -15.23 11.45
CA SER A 9 -9.04 -15.33 10.61
C SER A 9 -8.26 -14.03 10.70
N ALA A 10 -7.08 -14.10 11.30
CA ALA A 10 -6.23 -12.93 11.43
C ALA A 10 -5.73 -12.51 10.03
N LEU A 11 -5.79 -11.23 9.72
CA LEU A 11 -5.18 -10.69 8.51
C LEU A 11 -3.68 -11.00 8.51
N ARG A 12 -3.19 -11.72 7.52
CA ARG A 12 -1.76 -11.80 7.25
C ARG A 12 -1.32 -10.60 6.42
N PRO A 13 -0.45 -9.75 6.95
CA PRO A 13 0.03 -8.57 6.22
C PRO A 13 0.70 -8.97 4.90
N TYR A 14 0.57 -8.11 3.90
CA TYR A 14 1.37 -8.23 2.67
C TYR A 14 2.86 -8.09 3.03
N PRO A 15 3.76 -8.94 2.51
CA PRO A 15 5.18 -8.90 2.84
C PRO A 15 5.79 -7.52 2.59
N LYS A 16 6.73 -7.13 3.44
CA LYS A 16 7.52 -5.90 3.18
C LYS A 16 8.29 -6.11 1.89
N ILE A 17 8.06 -5.22 0.91
CA ILE A 17 8.75 -5.29 -0.38
C ILE A 17 10.21 -4.95 -0.13
N SER A 18 11.11 -5.91 -0.34
CA SER A 18 12.54 -5.75 -0.14
C SER A 18 13.21 -5.03 -1.32
N ALA A 19 14.39 -4.45 -1.08
CA ALA A 19 15.24 -3.89 -2.11
C ALA A 19 15.75 -4.99 -3.08
N LYS A 20 16.35 -4.58 -4.19
CA LYS A 20 16.76 -5.39 -5.36
C LYS A 20 17.58 -6.67 -5.09
N GLU A 21 18.17 -6.82 -3.92
CA GLU A 21 19.21 -7.81 -3.63
C GLU A 21 18.75 -9.28 -3.61
N ARG A 22 17.43 -9.55 -3.49
CA ARG A 22 16.90 -10.92 -3.39
C ARG A 22 16.37 -11.49 -4.71
N LEU A 23 16.42 -10.74 -5.80
CA LEU A 23 15.80 -11.13 -7.08
C LEU A 23 16.50 -12.32 -7.77
N GLY A 24 17.81 -12.41 -7.66
CA GLY A 24 18.61 -13.42 -8.37
C GLY A 24 18.50 -14.85 -7.81
N MET A 25 17.94 -15.03 -6.61
CA MET A 25 17.90 -16.31 -5.90
C MET A 25 16.54 -17.03 -5.95
N SER A 26 15.55 -16.48 -6.68
CA SER A 26 14.16 -16.89 -6.49
C SER A 26 13.73 -18.14 -7.26
N GLY A 27 14.48 -18.61 -8.25
CA GLY A 27 14.05 -19.72 -9.11
C GLY A 27 12.82 -19.46 -9.98
N ALA A 28 12.18 -18.29 -9.86
CA ALA A 28 11.04 -17.90 -10.69
C ALA A 28 11.49 -17.68 -12.13
N ARG A 29 10.83 -18.36 -13.09
CA ARG A 29 11.16 -18.28 -14.52
C ARG A 29 10.46 -17.12 -15.21
N GLU A 30 9.23 -16.82 -14.81
CA GLU A 30 8.39 -15.79 -15.38
C GLU A 30 8.01 -14.75 -14.35
N TRP A 31 8.06 -13.50 -14.75
CA TRP A 31 7.78 -12.34 -13.93
C TRP A 31 6.75 -11.45 -14.59
N ILE A 32 6.07 -10.69 -13.75
CA ILE A 32 5.19 -9.62 -14.19
C ILE A 32 5.61 -8.31 -13.55
N ALA A 33 5.56 -7.23 -14.33
CA ALA A 33 5.59 -5.86 -13.87
C ALA A 33 4.15 -5.35 -13.85
N VAL A 34 3.67 -4.92 -12.69
CA VAL A 34 2.37 -4.26 -12.54
C VAL A 34 2.57 -2.81 -12.14
N GLU A 35 1.69 -1.92 -12.59
CA GLU A 35 1.75 -0.52 -12.20
C GLU A 35 1.70 -0.40 -10.67
N LYS A 36 2.62 0.40 -10.11
CA LYS A 36 2.56 0.77 -8.70
C LYS A 36 1.61 1.95 -8.54
N VAL A 37 0.41 1.64 -8.10
CA VAL A 37 -0.60 2.64 -7.80
C VAL A 37 -0.21 3.40 -6.52
N HIS A 38 -0.29 4.73 -6.58
CA HIS A 38 -0.04 5.62 -5.46
C HIS A 38 -1.36 5.87 -4.70
N GLY A 39 -1.60 5.08 -3.67
CA GLY A 39 -2.84 5.07 -2.94
C GLY A 39 -2.67 4.64 -1.48
N ALA A 40 -3.67 3.94 -0.97
CA ALA A 40 -3.66 3.34 0.35
C ALA A 40 -3.92 1.85 0.26
N HIS A 41 -3.04 1.06 0.90
CA HIS A 41 -3.20 -0.39 0.94
C HIS A 41 -4.50 -0.78 1.66
N PHE A 42 -5.30 -1.61 0.99
CA PHE A 42 -6.51 -2.16 1.55
C PHE A 42 -6.64 -3.63 1.15
N ALA A 43 -6.88 -4.49 2.12
CA ALA A 43 -7.05 -5.92 1.92
C ALA A 43 -8.48 -6.35 2.23
N VAL A 44 -8.91 -7.43 1.61
CA VAL A 44 -10.16 -8.11 1.97
C VAL A 44 -9.83 -9.57 2.30
N VAL A 45 -10.11 -9.97 3.52
CA VAL A 45 -9.98 -11.36 3.98
C VAL A 45 -11.34 -12.03 3.84
N CYS A 46 -11.38 -13.12 3.10
CA CYS A 46 -12.59 -13.93 2.92
C CYS A 46 -12.38 -15.30 3.57
N ASP A 47 -13.17 -15.59 4.58
CA ASP A 47 -13.20 -16.88 5.27
C ASP A 47 -14.59 -17.53 5.22
N GLY A 48 -14.85 -18.52 6.03
CA GLY A 48 -16.14 -19.20 6.12
C GLY A 48 -17.28 -18.32 6.67
N THR A 49 -16.96 -17.16 7.27
CA THR A 49 -17.94 -16.25 7.88
C THR A 49 -18.29 -15.05 6.99
N GLY A 50 -17.44 -14.71 6.01
CA GLY A 50 -17.70 -13.62 5.08
C GLY A 50 -16.46 -12.93 4.55
N ALA A 51 -16.66 -11.68 4.10
CA ALA A 51 -15.59 -10.77 3.65
C ALA A 51 -15.33 -9.72 4.73
N HIS A 52 -14.08 -9.60 5.15
CA HIS A 52 -13.62 -8.73 6.23
C HIS A 52 -12.64 -7.69 5.68
N PRO A 53 -12.91 -6.39 5.88
CA PRO A 53 -12.02 -5.34 5.42
C PRO A 53 -10.78 -5.23 6.30
N GLY A 54 -9.64 -4.87 5.71
CA GLY A 54 -8.40 -4.72 6.45
C GLY A 54 -7.50 -3.61 5.90
N LYS A 55 -6.81 -2.95 6.79
CA LYS A 55 -5.65 -2.10 6.46
C LYS A 55 -4.42 -2.97 6.21
N ARG A 56 -3.26 -2.37 6.24
CA ARG A 56 -2.00 -3.11 5.99
C ARG A 56 -1.71 -4.21 7.01
N ARG A 57 -2.06 -4.02 8.29
CA ARG A 57 -1.67 -4.91 9.40
C ARG A 57 -2.83 -5.43 10.24
N GLU A 58 -4.00 -4.87 10.10
CA GLU A 58 -5.16 -5.20 10.95
C GLU A 58 -6.47 -5.16 10.16
N LEU A 59 -7.42 -5.93 10.63
CA LEU A 59 -8.79 -5.83 10.15
C LEU A 59 -9.42 -4.52 10.63
N LEU A 60 -10.35 -4.01 9.83
CA LEU A 60 -11.16 -2.84 10.15
C LEU A 60 -12.53 -3.30 10.65
N GLY A 61 -13.01 -2.68 11.72
CA GLY A 61 -14.42 -2.78 12.10
C GLY A 61 -15.30 -1.99 11.13
N ASP A 62 -16.58 -2.35 11.06
CA ASP A 62 -17.55 -1.68 10.17
C ASP A 62 -17.68 -0.18 10.46
N ASP A 63 -17.56 0.20 11.73
CA ASP A 63 -17.55 1.59 12.21
C ASP A 63 -16.34 2.42 11.73
N ALA A 64 -15.25 1.76 11.40
CA ALA A 64 -14.01 2.40 10.93
C ALA A 64 -13.97 2.64 9.41
N LEU A 65 -14.85 2.03 8.63
CA LEU A 65 -14.84 2.09 7.16
C LEU A 65 -15.03 3.51 6.60
N ASP A 66 -15.89 4.31 7.22
CA ASP A 66 -16.11 5.69 6.78
C ASP A 66 -14.88 6.56 7.04
N GLY A 67 -14.20 6.35 8.17
CA GLY A 67 -12.97 7.05 8.54
C GLY A 67 -11.76 6.68 7.68
N PHE A 68 -11.79 5.52 7.02
CA PHE A 68 -10.72 5.07 6.14
C PHE A 68 -11.04 5.42 4.68
N PHE A 69 -10.75 6.66 4.28
CA PHE A 69 -10.97 7.20 2.92
C PHE A 69 -12.42 7.07 2.40
N GLY A 70 -13.41 6.89 3.26
CA GLY A 70 -14.80 6.72 2.86
C GLY A 70 -15.07 5.37 2.18
N VAL A 71 -14.35 4.32 2.53
CA VAL A 71 -14.52 2.95 2.01
C VAL A 71 -15.95 2.43 2.21
N SER A 72 -16.65 2.90 3.25
CA SER A 72 -18.08 2.58 3.49
C SER A 72 -18.95 2.74 2.25
N ARG A 73 -18.62 3.67 1.35
CA ARG A 73 -19.37 3.93 0.11
C ARG A 73 -19.23 2.82 -0.94
N ILE A 74 -18.08 2.16 -0.98
CA ILE A 74 -17.80 1.09 -1.95
C ILE A 74 -17.90 -0.30 -1.33
N TRP A 75 -17.86 -0.40 -0.01
CA TRP A 75 -17.79 -1.68 0.71
C TRP A 75 -18.95 -2.64 0.40
N PRO A 76 -20.22 -2.23 0.31
CA PRO A 76 -21.32 -3.16 0.02
C PRO A 76 -21.14 -3.91 -1.32
N ALA A 77 -20.70 -3.21 -2.37
CA ALA A 77 -20.42 -3.84 -3.65
C ALA A 77 -19.10 -4.62 -3.65
N LEU A 78 -18.08 -4.06 -3.00
CA LEU A 78 -16.75 -4.66 -2.90
C LEU A 78 -16.76 -5.97 -2.13
N SER A 79 -17.47 -6.05 -0.99
CA SER A 79 -17.56 -7.27 -0.18
C SER A 79 -18.21 -8.42 -0.95
N VAL A 80 -19.24 -8.13 -1.74
CA VAL A 80 -19.92 -9.11 -2.60
C VAL A 80 -18.97 -9.60 -3.70
N ALA A 81 -18.24 -8.69 -4.35
CA ALA A 81 -17.29 -9.05 -5.39
C ALA A 81 -16.11 -9.88 -4.83
N ALA A 82 -15.59 -9.50 -3.66
CA ALA A 82 -14.55 -10.25 -2.97
C ALA A 82 -15.00 -11.65 -2.54
N ALA A 83 -16.24 -11.78 -2.06
CA ALA A 83 -16.82 -13.08 -1.74
C ALA A 83 -16.94 -13.98 -2.97
N ARG A 84 -17.35 -13.44 -4.13
CA ARG A 84 -17.39 -14.18 -5.41
C ARG A 84 -15.97 -14.63 -5.83
N PHE A 85 -14.99 -13.74 -5.74
CA PHE A 85 -13.59 -14.05 -6.01
C PHE A 85 -13.11 -15.21 -5.13
N ALA A 86 -13.33 -15.13 -3.82
CA ALA A 86 -12.92 -16.15 -2.88
C ALA A 86 -13.64 -17.49 -3.11
N SER A 87 -14.94 -17.46 -3.43
CA SER A 87 -15.71 -18.67 -3.76
C SER A 87 -15.13 -19.41 -4.97
N ALA A 88 -14.74 -18.67 -6.02
CA ALA A 88 -14.11 -19.26 -7.20
C ALA A 88 -12.78 -19.95 -6.87
N LEU A 89 -11.96 -19.35 -6.01
CA LEU A 89 -10.69 -19.97 -5.56
C LEU A 89 -10.95 -21.18 -4.65
N ARG A 90 -11.92 -21.12 -3.74
CA ARG A 90 -12.26 -22.25 -2.89
C ARG A 90 -12.72 -23.48 -3.67
N GLY A 91 -13.34 -23.30 -4.83
CA GLY A 91 -13.65 -24.40 -5.72
C GLY A 91 -12.42 -25.26 -6.09
N ALA A 92 -11.24 -24.65 -6.19
CA ALA A 92 -9.98 -25.34 -6.48
C ALA A 92 -9.21 -25.73 -5.20
N TRP A 93 -9.28 -24.93 -4.13
CA TRP A 93 -8.46 -25.10 -2.91
C TRP A 93 -9.19 -25.78 -1.75
N GLY A 94 -10.53 -25.86 -1.79
CA GLY A 94 -11.39 -26.41 -0.75
C GLY A 94 -12.02 -25.33 0.14
N ASP A 95 -13.18 -25.65 0.69
CA ASP A 95 -14.07 -24.72 1.40
C ASP A 95 -13.46 -24.10 2.67
N SER A 96 -12.53 -24.81 3.32
CA SER A 96 -11.83 -24.33 4.51
C SER A 96 -10.72 -23.32 4.23
N ALA A 97 -10.42 -23.04 2.94
CA ALA A 97 -9.38 -22.11 2.58
C ALA A 97 -9.76 -20.67 2.90
N VAL A 98 -8.83 -19.94 3.54
CA VAL A 98 -8.94 -18.50 3.75
C VAL A 98 -8.28 -17.79 2.58
N VAL A 99 -9.01 -16.88 1.93
CA VAL A 99 -8.53 -16.12 0.78
C VAL A 99 -8.33 -14.68 1.21
N THR A 100 -7.13 -14.15 1.03
CA THR A 100 -6.83 -12.72 1.24
C THR A 100 -6.54 -12.08 -0.10
N ILE A 101 -7.30 -11.04 -0.45
CA ILE A 101 -7.09 -10.23 -1.65
C ILE A 101 -6.45 -8.92 -1.21
N TYR A 102 -5.31 -8.59 -1.79
CA TYR A 102 -4.58 -7.35 -1.53
C TYR A 102 -4.78 -6.38 -2.67
N GLY A 103 -5.11 -5.14 -2.35
CA GLY A 103 -5.34 -4.11 -3.33
C GLY A 103 -4.93 -2.73 -2.85
N GLU A 104 -5.02 -1.77 -3.74
CA GLU A 104 -4.76 -0.37 -3.45
C GLU A 104 -6.04 0.43 -3.63
N LEU A 105 -6.40 1.24 -2.63
CA LEU A 105 -7.42 2.28 -2.74
C LEU A 105 -6.80 3.48 -3.43
N ALA A 106 -7.48 4.01 -4.44
CA ALA A 106 -7.02 5.16 -5.21
C ALA A 106 -8.20 5.96 -5.77
N GLY A 107 -7.95 7.16 -6.29
CA GLY A 107 -9.00 8.04 -6.82
C GLY A 107 -9.53 9.02 -5.79
N GLY A 108 -10.79 9.44 -5.93
CA GLY A 108 -11.42 10.49 -5.15
C GLY A 108 -11.28 11.89 -5.76
N CYS A 109 -10.43 12.04 -6.79
CA CYS A 109 -10.30 13.25 -7.59
C CYS A 109 -9.76 12.91 -8.99
N TYR A 110 -10.24 13.61 -10.01
CA TYR A 110 -9.72 13.54 -11.38
C TYR A 110 -9.84 14.92 -12.04
N PRO A 111 -8.77 15.72 -12.10
CA PRO A 111 -8.82 17.13 -12.49
C PRO A 111 -8.82 17.30 -14.01
N HIS A 112 -9.84 16.77 -14.68
CA HIS A 112 -10.05 16.93 -16.12
C HIS A 112 -11.35 17.73 -16.38
N PRO A 113 -11.36 18.71 -17.30
CA PRO A 113 -12.53 19.58 -17.51
C PRO A 113 -13.79 18.82 -17.93
N ASP A 114 -13.64 17.72 -18.67
CA ASP A 114 -14.76 16.89 -19.14
C ASP A 114 -15.21 15.81 -18.14
N VAL A 115 -14.57 15.73 -16.95
CA VAL A 115 -14.90 14.73 -15.93
C VAL A 115 -15.47 15.45 -14.70
N PRO A 116 -16.75 15.28 -14.41
CA PRO A 116 -17.36 15.94 -13.24
C PRO A 116 -16.76 15.42 -11.94
N ALA A 117 -16.47 16.35 -11.03
CA ALA A 117 -16.07 16.00 -9.67
C ALA A 117 -17.25 15.38 -8.91
N LEU A 118 -16.96 14.41 -8.07
CA LEU A 118 -17.96 13.80 -7.20
C LEU A 118 -17.99 14.51 -5.84
N ALA A 119 -19.17 14.99 -5.45
CA ALA A 119 -19.33 15.64 -4.16
C ALA A 119 -19.05 14.70 -3.00
N GLY A 120 -18.34 15.20 -1.99
CA GLY A 120 -18.02 14.46 -0.77
C GLY A 120 -16.98 13.35 -0.98
N THR A 121 -16.21 13.36 -2.07
CA THR A 121 -15.02 12.52 -2.24
C THR A 121 -13.76 13.38 -2.06
N GLU A 122 -12.76 12.78 -1.42
CA GLU A 122 -11.44 13.36 -1.26
C GLU A 122 -10.41 12.43 -1.90
N PRO A 123 -9.32 12.95 -2.47
CA PRO A 123 -8.28 12.12 -3.04
C PRO A 123 -7.62 11.27 -1.95
N VAL A 124 -7.45 9.97 -2.24
CA VAL A 124 -6.70 9.06 -1.36
C VAL A 124 -5.25 9.52 -1.25
N GLN A 125 -4.65 9.88 -2.39
CA GLN A 125 -3.33 10.50 -2.50
C GLN A 125 -3.37 11.56 -3.61
N THR A 126 -2.40 12.46 -3.59
CA THR A 126 -2.23 13.50 -4.60
C THR A 126 -0.98 13.26 -5.43
N GLY A 127 -0.91 13.85 -6.62
CA GLY A 127 0.24 13.75 -7.51
C GLY A 127 0.11 12.71 -8.63
N VAL A 128 -0.75 11.69 -8.46
CA VAL A 128 -1.22 10.81 -9.55
C VAL A 128 -2.74 10.74 -9.47
N TRP A 129 -3.40 10.94 -10.59
CA TRP A 129 -4.85 11.00 -10.66
C TRP A 129 -5.41 9.78 -11.37
N TYR A 130 -6.33 9.06 -10.73
CA TYR A 130 -6.82 7.76 -11.21
C TYR A 130 -8.28 7.77 -11.61
N ALA A 131 -9.17 8.35 -10.79
CA ALA A 131 -10.60 8.41 -11.03
C ALA A 131 -11.27 9.45 -10.13
N PRO A 132 -12.44 10.02 -10.52
CA PRO A 132 -13.20 10.92 -9.66
C PRO A 132 -13.80 10.22 -8.45
N ALA A 133 -14.12 8.91 -8.56
CA ALA A 133 -14.61 8.09 -7.49
C ALA A 133 -13.46 7.33 -6.80
N LEU A 134 -13.69 6.95 -5.55
CA LEU A 134 -12.84 5.96 -4.87
C LEU A 134 -12.90 4.63 -5.62
N ARG A 135 -11.73 4.06 -5.90
CA ARG A 135 -11.55 2.76 -6.55
C ARG A 135 -10.66 1.87 -5.72
N TRP A 136 -10.95 0.59 -5.72
CA TRP A 136 -10.07 -0.42 -5.16
C TRP A 136 -9.58 -1.33 -6.27
N LEU A 137 -8.25 -1.49 -6.36
CA LEU A 137 -7.56 -2.18 -7.43
C LEU A 137 -6.77 -3.35 -6.86
N PRO A 138 -7.25 -4.60 -6.98
CA PRO A 138 -6.48 -5.78 -6.59
C PRO A 138 -5.15 -5.83 -7.32
N PHE A 139 -4.09 -6.15 -6.58
CA PHE A 139 -2.76 -6.36 -7.14
C PHE A 139 -2.18 -7.74 -6.81
N ASP A 140 -2.72 -8.43 -5.80
CA ASP A 140 -2.29 -9.78 -5.42
C ASP A 140 -3.37 -10.52 -4.62
N ALA A 141 -3.24 -11.85 -4.51
CA ALA A 141 -4.06 -12.64 -3.62
C ALA A 141 -3.29 -13.84 -3.07
N SER A 142 -3.61 -14.24 -1.84
CA SER A 142 -3.10 -15.47 -1.23
C SER A 142 -4.22 -16.37 -0.76
N VAL A 143 -3.94 -17.66 -0.74
CA VAL A 143 -4.80 -18.71 -0.18
C VAL A 143 -4.05 -19.34 0.98
N GLU A 144 -4.71 -19.46 2.12
CA GLU A 144 -4.19 -20.14 3.31
C GLU A 144 -5.02 -21.38 3.60
N LYS A 145 -4.36 -22.51 3.68
CA LYS A 145 -4.97 -23.80 3.98
C LYS A 145 -3.97 -24.71 4.69
N ASP A 146 -4.41 -25.40 5.71
CA ASP A 146 -3.61 -26.40 6.46
C ASP A 146 -2.24 -25.86 6.91
N GLY A 147 -2.19 -24.60 7.35
CA GLY A 147 -0.96 -23.92 7.78
C GLY A 147 -0.03 -23.48 6.65
N CYS A 148 -0.36 -23.77 5.41
CA CYS A 148 0.38 -23.35 4.22
C CYS A 148 -0.20 -22.07 3.65
N ARG A 149 0.67 -21.21 3.09
CA ARG A 149 0.28 -20.01 2.36
C ARG A 149 0.77 -20.07 0.92
N TRP A 150 -0.15 -19.80 0.02
CA TRP A 150 0.06 -19.82 -1.42
C TRP A 150 -0.31 -18.48 -2.01
N TRP A 151 0.55 -17.92 -2.84
CA TRP A 151 0.23 -16.78 -3.70
C TRP A 151 -0.32 -17.30 -5.01
N VAL A 152 -1.47 -16.82 -5.43
CA VAL A 152 -2.05 -17.22 -6.72
C VAL A 152 -1.25 -16.64 -7.88
N SER A 153 -1.24 -17.31 -9.01
CA SER A 153 -0.61 -16.78 -10.23
C SER A 153 -1.33 -15.51 -10.68
N ASP A 154 -0.59 -14.60 -11.36
CA ASP A 154 -1.19 -13.37 -11.90
C ASP A 154 -2.33 -13.66 -12.89
N ARG A 155 -2.22 -14.72 -13.68
CA ARG A 155 -3.29 -15.16 -14.58
C ARG A 155 -4.57 -15.51 -13.81
N VAL A 156 -4.47 -16.35 -12.80
CA VAL A 156 -5.62 -16.74 -11.95
C VAL A 156 -6.20 -15.54 -11.23
N LEU A 157 -5.35 -14.66 -10.68
CA LEU A 157 -5.79 -13.42 -10.05
C LEU A 157 -6.67 -12.59 -11.00
N ARG A 158 -6.19 -12.33 -12.22
CA ARG A 158 -6.90 -11.48 -13.19
C ARG A 158 -8.17 -12.11 -13.73
N GLU A 159 -8.12 -13.39 -14.10
CA GLU A 159 -9.29 -14.13 -14.58
C GLU A 159 -10.40 -14.19 -13.53
N THR A 160 -10.02 -14.51 -12.26
CA THR A 160 -10.97 -14.59 -11.16
C THR A 160 -11.51 -13.21 -10.77
N ALA A 161 -10.66 -12.18 -10.77
CA ALA A 161 -11.07 -10.80 -10.51
C ALA A 161 -12.06 -10.31 -11.56
N ALA A 162 -11.79 -10.53 -12.84
CA ALA A 162 -12.69 -10.14 -13.92
C ALA A 162 -14.06 -10.85 -13.82
N ALA A 163 -14.07 -12.16 -13.52
CA ALA A 163 -15.29 -12.92 -13.31
C ALA A 163 -16.08 -12.43 -12.09
N ALA A 164 -15.41 -11.90 -11.06
CA ALA A 164 -16.03 -11.32 -9.88
C ALA A 164 -16.45 -9.84 -10.06
N GLY A 165 -16.11 -9.20 -11.19
CA GLY A 165 -16.37 -7.77 -11.44
C GLY A 165 -15.35 -6.83 -10.81
N LEU A 166 -14.15 -7.32 -10.47
CA LEU A 166 -13.03 -6.55 -9.94
C LEU A 166 -12.06 -6.17 -11.06
N ILE A 167 -11.49 -4.98 -10.98
CA ILE A 167 -10.49 -4.46 -11.92
C ILE A 167 -9.13 -4.45 -11.24
N CYS A 168 -8.21 -5.28 -11.70
CA CYS A 168 -6.85 -5.34 -11.18
C CYS A 168 -6.00 -4.15 -11.63
N VAL A 169 -4.93 -3.88 -10.87
CA VAL A 169 -3.88 -2.94 -11.31
C VAL A 169 -3.37 -3.32 -12.71
N PRO A 170 -3.05 -2.34 -13.58
CA PRO A 170 -2.58 -2.63 -14.93
C PRO A 170 -1.26 -3.41 -14.94
N ALA A 171 -1.13 -4.37 -15.86
CA ALA A 171 0.16 -4.92 -16.20
C ALA A 171 0.92 -3.95 -17.12
N VAL A 172 2.21 -3.75 -16.85
CA VAL A 172 3.11 -2.93 -17.68
C VAL A 172 4.10 -3.78 -18.46
N GLY A 173 4.33 -5.03 -18.04
CA GLY A 173 5.19 -5.97 -18.74
C GLY A 173 5.10 -7.39 -18.19
N HIS A 174 5.42 -8.38 -19.02
CA HIS A 174 5.47 -9.80 -18.67
C HIS A 174 6.67 -10.45 -19.34
N GLY A 175 7.38 -11.34 -18.64
CA GLY A 175 8.50 -12.08 -19.20
C GLY A 175 9.65 -12.32 -18.23
N ALA A 176 10.88 -12.39 -18.77
CA ALA A 176 12.07 -12.60 -17.96
C ALA A 176 12.42 -11.37 -17.12
N LEU A 177 12.90 -11.61 -15.89
CA LEU A 177 13.21 -10.55 -14.93
C LEU A 177 14.12 -9.46 -15.46
N ASN A 178 15.22 -9.86 -16.14
CA ASN A 178 16.19 -8.92 -16.69
C ASN A 178 15.57 -7.92 -17.67
N ARG A 179 14.67 -8.37 -18.53
CA ARG A 179 13.95 -7.50 -19.48
C ARG A 179 12.97 -6.56 -18.77
N LEU A 180 12.30 -7.05 -17.73
CA LEU A 180 11.37 -6.23 -16.97
C LEU A 180 12.08 -5.17 -16.11
N GLN A 181 13.32 -5.41 -15.72
CA GLN A 181 14.15 -4.43 -15.01
C GLN A 181 14.62 -3.27 -15.91
N GLU A 182 14.59 -3.45 -17.24
CA GLU A 182 14.92 -2.43 -18.24
C GLU A 182 13.73 -1.51 -18.58
N LEU A 183 12.53 -1.83 -18.10
CA LEU A 183 11.36 -0.99 -18.33
C LEU A 183 11.57 0.42 -17.76
N PRO A 184 11.16 1.45 -18.49
CA PRO A 184 11.19 2.80 -17.98
C PRO A 184 10.33 2.90 -16.72
N CYS A 185 10.87 3.48 -15.65
CA CYS A 185 10.12 3.68 -14.42
C CYS A 185 9.17 4.89 -14.47
N ALA A 186 9.37 5.81 -15.41
CA ALA A 186 8.49 6.94 -15.69
C ALA A 186 7.64 6.63 -16.93
N PHE A 187 6.33 6.49 -16.74
CA PHE A 187 5.36 6.25 -17.81
C PHE A 187 3.99 6.82 -17.38
N PRO A 188 3.11 7.20 -18.32
CA PRO A 188 1.75 7.62 -18.00
C PRO A 188 0.99 6.50 -17.28
N THR A 189 0.26 6.86 -16.21
CA THR A 189 -0.58 5.85 -15.53
C THR A 189 -1.61 5.27 -16.47
N LYS A 190 -1.78 3.95 -16.42
CA LYS A 190 -2.75 3.21 -17.24
C LYS A 190 -4.10 3.05 -16.56
N VAL A 191 -4.20 3.42 -15.28
CA VAL A 191 -5.42 3.20 -14.49
C VAL A 191 -6.63 3.99 -15.01
N PRO A 192 -6.53 5.30 -15.38
CA PRO A 192 -7.67 6.04 -15.88
C PRO A 192 -8.34 5.41 -17.10
N ALA A 193 -7.54 4.84 -18.01
CA ALA A 193 -8.04 4.16 -19.20
C ALA A 193 -8.92 2.93 -18.88
N LEU A 194 -8.68 2.25 -17.74
CA LEU A 194 -9.52 1.14 -17.28
C LEU A 194 -10.96 1.57 -16.95
N PHE A 195 -11.15 2.86 -16.69
CA PHE A 195 -12.45 3.48 -16.38
C PHE A 195 -12.99 4.35 -17.51
N GLY A 196 -12.37 4.29 -18.70
CA GLY A 196 -12.77 5.07 -19.86
C GLY A 196 -12.59 6.59 -19.69
N LEU A 197 -11.67 7.00 -18.81
CA LEU A 197 -11.39 8.41 -18.54
C LEU A 197 -10.41 8.98 -19.58
N PRO A 198 -10.55 10.27 -19.94
CA PRO A 198 -9.60 10.94 -20.82
C PRO A 198 -8.22 11.05 -20.19
N GLU A 199 -7.19 11.16 -21.01
CA GLU A 199 -5.82 11.33 -20.54
C GLU A 199 -5.60 12.68 -19.88
N LEU A 200 -4.79 12.69 -18.83
CA LEU A 200 -4.22 13.91 -18.24
C LEU A 200 -2.76 14.02 -18.64
N VAL A 201 -2.35 15.19 -19.09
CA VAL A 201 -0.96 15.50 -19.40
C VAL A 201 -0.12 15.34 -18.12
N ASP A 202 1.06 14.73 -18.24
CA ASP A 202 2.02 14.52 -17.13
C ASP A 202 1.48 13.72 -15.93
N ASN A 203 0.41 12.96 -16.12
CA ASN A 203 -0.11 12.06 -15.09
C ASN A 203 0.69 10.76 -15.08
N LEU A 204 1.87 10.80 -14.46
CA LEU A 204 2.82 9.70 -14.45
C LEU A 204 2.56 8.75 -13.27
N ALA A 205 2.69 7.44 -13.54
CA ALA A 205 2.62 6.42 -12.50
C ALA A 205 3.76 6.56 -11.49
N GLU A 206 3.57 6.11 -10.24
CA GLU A 206 4.65 6.10 -9.22
C GLU A 206 5.83 5.19 -9.66
N GLY A 207 5.59 4.25 -10.53
CA GLY A 207 6.51 3.25 -11.03
C GLY A 207 5.83 1.91 -11.20
N TYR A 208 6.55 0.82 -10.96
CA TYR A 208 5.99 -0.53 -11.07
C TYR A 208 6.52 -1.47 -9.98
N VAL A 209 5.81 -2.59 -9.82
CA VAL A 209 6.19 -3.69 -8.92
C VAL A 209 6.47 -4.92 -9.76
N LEU A 210 7.65 -5.52 -9.53
CA LEU A 210 8.04 -6.81 -10.11
C LEU A 210 7.71 -7.93 -9.13
N LYS A 211 7.05 -8.97 -9.61
CA LYS A 211 6.73 -10.18 -8.84
C LYS A 211 6.71 -11.42 -9.74
N PRO A 212 6.94 -12.64 -9.18
CA PRO A 212 6.72 -13.87 -9.93
C PRO A 212 5.31 -13.92 -10.50
N ALA A 213 5.19 -14.29 -11.79
CA ALA A 213 3.90 -14.39 -12.47
C ALA A 213 3.15 -15.68 -12.10
N GLY A 214 3.91 -16.76 -11.80
CA GLY A 214 3.37 -18.05 -11.41
C GLY A 214 2.91 -18.12 -9.95
N GLU A 215 2.30 -19.26 -9.63
CA GLU A 215 1.95 -19.61 -8.25
C GLU A 215 3.21 -19.72 -7.38
N TRP A 216 3.09 -19.33 -6.11
CA TRP A 216 4.23 -19.36 -5.17
C TRP A 216 3.80 -19.86 -3.80
N GLN A 217 4.34 -20.98 -3.38
CA GLN A 217 4.16 -21.48 -2.01
C GLN A 217 5.16 -20.80 -1.07
N GLU A 218 4.67 -20.00 -0.14
CA GLU A 218 5.51 -19.24 0.79
C GLU A 218 5.90 -20.08 2.01
N SER A 219 4.96 -20.83 2.59
CA SER A 219 5.15 -21.60 3.80
C SER A 219 4.52 -22.98 3.71
N GLY A 220 4.96 -23.88 4.57
CA GLY A 220 4.54 -25.28 4.61
C GLY A 220 5.56 -26.22 3.96
N PRO A 221 5.28 -27.54 3.93
CA PRO A 221 6.15 -28.52 3.28
C PRO A 221 6.38 -28.17 1.79
N GLY A 222 7.63 -28.04 1.38
CA GLY A 222 8.00 -27.64 0.01
C GLY A 222 7.91 -26.14 -0.27
N GLY A 223 7.63 -25.32 0.74
CA GLY A 223 7.57 -23.85 0.57
C GLY A 223 8.91 -23.24 0.16
N ALA A 224 8.88 -22.32 -0.78
CA ALA A 224 10.05 -21.64 -1.34
C ALA A 224 10.49 -20.41 -0.51
N GLY A 225 9.83 -20.13 0.61
CA GLY A 225 10.08 -18.97 1.46
C GLY A 225 9.37 -17.71 0.96
N ILE A 226 9.78 -16.56 1.48
CA ILE A 226 9.17 -15.28 1.18
C ILE A 226 9.21 -15.02 -0.34
N ARG A 227 8.05 -14.71 -0.92
CA ARG A 227 7.93 -14.38 -2.35
C ARG A 227 8.76 -13.15 -2.68
N PRO A 228 9.64 -13.20 -3.68
CA PRO A 228 10.42 -12.05 -4.08
C PRO A 228 9.54 -11.02 -4.79
N VAL A 229 9.40 -9.85 -4.19
CA VAL A 229 8.66 -8.72 -4.75
C VAL A 229 9.53 -7.49 -4.65
N VAL A 230 9.65 -6.73 -5.75
CA VAL A 230 10.49 -5.53 -5.83
C VAL A 230 9.71 -4.36 -6.38
N LYS A 231 9.82 -3.22 -5.73
CA LYS A 231 9.28 -1.95 -6.21
C LYS A 231 10.36 -1.18 -6.98
N VAL A 232 10.02 -0.66 -8.13
CA VAL A 232 10.81 0.27 -8.91
C VAL A 232 10.04 1.57 -9.00
N LYS A 233 10.57 2.62 -8.39
CA LYS A 233 9.95 3.94 -8.35
C LYS A 233 10.70 4.91 -9.25
N GLN A 234 10.00 5.82 -9.89
CA GLN A 234 10.62 6.96 -10.55
C GLN A 234 11.19 7.95 -9.51
N LYS A 235 12.24 8.68 -9.91
CA LYS A 235 12.95 9.59 -9.01
C LYS A 235 12.05 10.67 -8.39
N ALA A 236 11.09 11.21 -9.15
CA ALA A 236 10.15 12.21 -8.66
C ALA A 236 9.38 11.75 -7.40
N PHE A 237 9.08 10.47 -7.28
CA PHE A 237 8.45 9.90 -6.07
C PHE A 237 9.45 9.51 -4.97
N ALA A 238 10.74 9.55 -5.24
CA ALA A 238 11.78 9.38 -4.24
C ALA A 238 12.23 10.74 -3.65
N GLU A 239 12.14 11.79 -4.47
CA GLU A 239 12.64 13.15 -4.19
C GLU A 239 11.52 14.20 -4.35
N ASP A 240 10.29 13.91 -3.90
CA ASP A 240 9.16 14.82 -4.11
C ASP A 240 9.39 16.15 -3.39
N GLU A 241 9.83 17.17 -4.15
CA GLU A 241 10.10 18.54 -3.70
C GLU A 241 8.90 19.22 -3.02
N ARG A 242 7.68 18.72 -3.27
CA ARG A 242 6.48 19.19 -2.57
C ARG A 242 6.55 18.94 -1.07
N PHE A 243 7.48 18.09 -0.64
CA PHE A 243 7.75 17.77 0.74
C PHE A 243 9.06 18.37 1.28
N ASP A 244 9.84 19.08 0.46
CA ASP A 244 11.10 19.73 0.87
C ASP A 244 10.89 20.92 1.82
N GLY A 245 9.65 21.34 2.06
CA GLY A 245 9.31 22.37 3.04
C GLY A 245 9.46 21.95 4.50
N ALA A 246 9.57 20.65 4.80
CA ALA A 246 9.82 20.18 6.13
C ALA A 246 11.29 20.41 6.50
N ARG A 247 11.51 21.23 7.52
CA ARG A 247 12.86 21.38 8.07
C ARG A 247 13.35 20.01 8.55
N PRO A 248 14.53 19.54 8.11
CA PRO A 248 15.07 18.28 8.59
C PRO A 248 15.21 18.35 10.12
N TYR A 249 14.82 17.29 10.81
CA TYR A 249 15.14 17.14 12.20
C TYR A 249 16.66 17.07 12.36
N LEU A 250 17.22 18.05 13.04
CA LEU A 250 18.65 18.03 13.37
C LEU A 250 18.84 17.19 14.62
N ALA A 251 19.46 16.02 14.45
CA ALA A 251 19.83 15.19 15.59
C ALA A 251 20.79 15.95 16.51
N PRO A 252 20.62 15.84 17.84
CA PRO A 252 21.58 16.42 18.77
C PRO A 252 23.00 15.92 18.47
N PRO A 253 24.01 16.81 18.38
CA PRO A 253 25.38 16.43 18.03
C PRO A 253 26.01 15.46 19.05
N GLU A 254 25.51 15.45 20.27
CA GLU A 254 25.98 14.57 21.35
C GLU A 254 25.32 13.18 21.29
N GLY A 255 24.37 12.95 20.36
CA GLY A 255 23.53 11.77 20.36
C GLY A 255 22.40 11.87 21.39
N ALA A 256 21.83 10.75 21.75
CA ALA A 256 20.83 10.62 22.81
C ALA A 256 21.24 9.51 23.77
N ALA A 257 20.73 9.53 24.99
CA ALA A 257 21.05 8.51 25.98
C ALA A 257 20.75 7.10 25.43
N GLY A 258 21.78 6.25 25.39
CA GLY A 258 21.68 4.89 24.86
C GLY A 258 21.67 4.76 23.33
N VAL A 259 21.81 5.87 22.58
CA VAL A 259 21.79 5.85 21.10
C VAL A 259 23.07 6.49 20.56
N PRO A 260 23.90 5.79 19.80
CA PRO A 260 25.05 6.39 19.12
C PRO A 260 24.65 7.52 18.18
N ALA A 261 25.44 8.60 18.16
CA ALA A 261 25.15 9.80 17.35
C ALA A 261 25.00 9.47 15.86
N TRP A 262 25.87 8.62 15.30
CA TRP A 262 25.80 8.19 13.90
C TRP A 262 24.46 7.49 13.56
N LEU A 263 23.94 6.67 14.48
CA LEU A 263 22.67 5.95 14.29
C LEU A 263 21.49 6.93 14.34
N LEU A 264 21.52 7.89 15.26
CA LEU A 264 20.50 8.93 15.37
C LEU A 264 20.48 9.83 14.13
N VAL A 265 21.66 10.16 13.57
CA VAL A 265 21.77 10.92 12.31
C VAL A 265 21.15 10.14 11.15
N GLN A 266 21.47 8.85 11.01
CA GLN A 266 20.88 8.01 9.95
C GLN A 266 19.35 7.88 10.12
N ALA A 267 18.89 7.69 11.33
CA ALA A 267 17.46 7.61 11.63
C ALA A 267 16.73 8.92 11.32
N SER A 268 17.33 10.05 11.69
CA SER A 268 16.77 11.39 11.44
C SER A 268 16.65 11.70 9.95
N ALA A 269 17.61 11.26 9.14
CA ALA A 269 17.56 11.41 7.69
C ALA A 269 16.40 10.65 7.04
N LEU A 270 15.85 9.65 7.72
CA LEU A 270 14.67 8.91 7.28
C LEU A 270 13.34 9.58 7.68
N LEU A 271 13.37 10.64 8.49
CA LEU A 271 12.17 11.42 8.84
C LEU A 271 11.81 12.38 7.71
N THR A 272 11.12 11.89 6.71
CA THR A 272 10.72 12.65 5.53
C THR A 272 9.20 12.85 5.48
N PRO A 273 8.71 13.95 4.87
CA PRO A 273 7.27 14.15 4.64
C PRO A 273 6.62 13.02 3.84
N ALA A 274 7.33 12.43 2.88
CA ALA A 274 6.85 11.25 2.16
C ALA A 274 6.57 10.07 3.11
N ARG A 275 7.35 9.92 4.17
CA ARG A 275 7.11 8.90 5.20
C ARG A 275 5.88 9.22 6.07
N ALA A 276 5.67 10.49 6.41
CA ALA A 276 4.45 10.93 7.10
C ALA A 276 3.20 10.65 6.24
N ALA A 277 3.23 11.00 4.96
CA ALA A 277 2.16 10.70 4.02
C ALA A 277 1.91 9.19 3.90
N ALA A 278 2.97 8.38 3.88
CA ALA A 278 2.86 6.92 3.86
C ALA A 278 2.23 6.35 5.14
N ALA A 279 2.56 6.90 6.31
CA ALA A 279 1.95 6.50 7.57
C ALA A 279 0.45 6.81 7.60
N VAL A 280 0.06 8.00 7.14
CA VAL A 280 -1.36 8.36 7.02
C VAL A 280 -2.08 7.50 6.00
N SER A 281 -1.45 7.17 4.87
CA SER A 281 -2.00 6.23 3.89
C SER A 281 -2.29 4.84 4.50
N LYS A 282 -1.47 4.41 5.45
CA LYS A 282 -1.66 3.12 6.16
C LYS A 282 -2.76 3.17 7.22
N LEU A 283 -2.90 4.29 7.91
CA LEU A 283 -3.77 4.44 9.09
C LEU A 283 -5.10 5.12 8.77
N GLY A 284 -5.16 5.88 7.69
CA GLY A 284 -6.29 6.71 7.30
C GLY A 284 -6.10 8.20 7.65
N PRO A 285 -6.77 9.10 6.93
CA PRO A 285 -6.58 10.55 7.05
C PRO A 285 -7.07 11.12 8.38
N ARG A 286 -7.90 10.39 9.11
CA ARG A 286 -8.43 10.77 10.44
C ARG A 286 -7.71 10.09 11.60
N ALA A 287 -6.59 9.40 11.32
CA ALA A 287 -5.83 8.73 12.37
C ALA A 287 -5.33 9.73 13.43
N PRO A 288 -5.34 9.36 14.72
CA PRO A 288 -4.75 10.17 15.78
C PRO A 288 -3.27 10.48 15.50
N VAL A 289 -2.84 11.69 15.86
CA VAL A 289 -1.44 12.13 15.69
C VAL A 289 -0.45 11.16 16.33
N ASP A 290 -0.76 10.65 17.51
CA ASP A 290 0.10 9.70 18.21
C ASP A 290 0.21 8.37 17.47
N ALA A 291 -0.87 7.87 16.86
CA ALA A 291 -0.84 6.66 16.04
C ALA A 291 0.02 6.84 14.76
N VAL A 292 -0.08 8.01 14.11
CA VAL A 292 0.77 8.34 12.96
C VAL A 292 2.24 8.45 13.37
N ALA A 293 2.52 9.06 14.52
CA ALA A 293 3.87 9.16 15.05
C ALA A 293 4.47 7.79 15.39
N GLU A 294 3.68 6.92 16.01
CA GLU A 294 4.09 5.54 16.30
C GLU A 294 4.41 4.76 15.00
N GLU A 295 3.56 4.83 13.99
CA GLU A 295 3.76 4.16 12.70
C GLU A 295 5.05 4.64 12.01
N ILE A 296 5.32 5.95 12.02
CA ILE A 296 6.57 6.50 11.47
C ILE A 296 7.78 5.96 12.24
N THR A 297 7.70 5.95 13.57
CA THR A 297 8.78 5.46 14.44
C THR A 297 9.08 3.98 14.14
N LEU A 298 8.06 3.14 14.10
CA LEU A 298 8.19 1.71 13.80
C LEU A 298 8.79 1.47 12.40
N ASP A 299 8.37 2.25 11.42
CA ASP A 299 8.86 2.11 10.05
C ASP A 299 10.34 2.49 9.93
N VAL A 300 10.76 3.59 10.57
CA VAL A 300 12.17 4.05 10.60
C VAL A 300 13.06 3.06 11.35
N THR A 301 12.69 2.69 12.56
CA THR A 301 13.49 1.77 13.38
C THR A 301 13.59 0.39 12.75
N GLY A 302 12.48 -0.11 12.17
CA GLY A 302 12.45 -1.39 11.48
C GLY A 302 13.29 -1.41 10.19
N GLU A 303 13.34 -0.30 9.44
CA GLU A 303 14.17 -0.18 8.25
C GLU A 303 15.67 -0.19 8.61
N LEU A 304 16.04 0.58 9.64
CA LEU A 304 17.42 0.61 10.12
C LEU A 304 17.87 -0.75 10.68
N ALA A 305 17.04 -1.38 11.50
CA ALA A 305 17.35 -2.71 12.01
C ALA A 305 17.57 -3.71 10.86
N ALA A 306 16.72 -3.67 9.84
CA ALA A 306 16.87 -4.53 8.66
C ALA A 306 18.16 -4.23 7.88
N SER A 307 18.53 -2.95 7.73
CA SER A 307 19.74 -2.54 7.01
C SER A 307 21.03 -2.93 7.72
N LEU A 308 21.01 -3.01 9.05
CA LEU A 308 22.15 -3.35 9.90
C LEU A 308 22.24 -4.84 10.24
N GLY A 309 21.36 -5.68 9.65
CA GLY A 309 21.36 -7.12 9.91
C GLY A 309 20.74 -7.53 11.25
N GLY A 310 20.07 -6.60 11.91
CA GLY A 310 19.44 -6.74 13.23
C GLY A 310 19.85 -5.64 14.19
N MET A 311 19.07 -5.43 15.24
CA MET A 311 19.35 -4.46 16.29
C MET A 311 18.78 -4.98 17.61
N GLU A 312 19.50 -4.79 18.72
CA GLU A 312 19.01 -5.19 20.04
C GLU A 312 17.75 -4.40 20.42
N GLU A 313 16.83 -5.06 21.11
CA GLU A 313 15.51 -4.50 21.46
C GLU A 313 15.62 -3.24 22.30
N GLU A 314 16.60 -3.20 23.22
CA GLU A 314 16.85 -2.02 24.06
C GLU A 314 17.30 -0.81 23.22
N LEU A 315 18.20 -1.04 22.25
CA LEU A 315 18.65 0.00 21.34
C LEU A 315 17.52 0.48 20.40
N LEU A 316 16.67 -0.43 19.92
CA LEU A 316 15.48 -0.07 19.12
C LEU A 316 14.53 0.83 19.91
N ARG A 317 14.29 0.50 21.18
CA ARG A 317 13.43 1.28 22.06
C ARG A 317 14.03 2.67 22.34
N ALA A 318 15.33 2.74 22.67
CA ALA A 318 16.03 3.99 22.90
C ALA A 318 16.03 4.88 21.65
N LEU A 319 16.28 4.30 20.47
CA LEU A 319 16.23 5.00 19.18
C LEU A 319 14.81 5.55 18.91
N GLY A 320 13.78 4.75 19.11
CA GLY A 320 12.39 5.17 18.98
C GLY A 320 12.05 6.35 19.88
N GLN A 321 12.52 6.34 21.13
CA GLN A 321 12.34 7.47 22.06
C GLN A 321 13.11 8.73 21.62
N ALA A 322 14.35 8.56 21.17
CA ALA A 322 15.17 9.67 20.70
C ALA A 322 14.61 10.36 19.45
N LEU A 323 13.87 9.63 18.61
CA LEU A 323 13.24 10.16 17.40
C LEU A 323 11.93 10.92 17.65
N GLN A 324 11.29 10.76 18.81
CA GLN A 324 9.96 11.33 19.09
C GLN A 324 9.84 12.84 18.82
N PRO A 325 10.81 13.71 19.18
CA PRO A 325 10.70 15.14 18.88
C PRO A 325 10.62 15.42 17.38
N GLY A 326 11.46 14.74 16.59
CA GLY A 326 11.49 14.88 15.13
C GLY A 326 10.22 14.33 14.47
N VAL A 327 9.76 13.16 14.91
CA VAL A 327 8.54 12.53 14.40
C VAL A 327 7.31 13.40 14.69
N ARG A 328 7.15 13.92 15.90
CA ARG A 328 6.04 14.82 16.27
C ARG A 328 6.07 16.12 15.48
N SER A 329 7.26 16.69 15.27
CA SER A 329 7.42 17.87 14.42
C SER A 329 6.99 17.61 12.98
N LEU A 330 7.38 16.46 12.42
CA LEU A 330 7.02 16.04 11.07
C LEU A 330 5.50 15.83 10.93
N VAL A 331 4.86 15.15 11.89
CA VAL A 331 3.40 14.92 11.88
C VAL A 331 2.63 16.23 12.01
N ALA A 332 3.09 17.14 12.87
CA ALA A 332 2.46 18.47 13.05
C ALA A 332 2.55 19.32 11.77
N PHE A 333 3.68 19.27 11.07
CA PHE A 333 3.87 19.93 9.78
C PHE A 333 2.91 19.37 8.72
N ASP A 334 2.86 18.05 8.54
CA ASP A 334 1.99 17.38 7.58
C ASP A 334 0.49 17.65 7.87
N ALA A 335 0.08 17.64 9.13
CA ALA A 335 -1.27 17.99 9.54
C ALA A 335 -1.61 19.47 9.32
N GLY A 336 -0.61 20.37 9.39
CA GLY A 336 -0.73 21.79 9.06
C GLY A 336 -0.91 22.02 7.57
N ASP A 337 -0.10 21.37 6.75
CA ASP A 337 -0.16 21.46 5.28
C ASP A 337 -1.51 20.97 4.74
N ARG A 338 -2.05 19.89 5.29
CA ARG A 338 -3.39 19.39 4.92
C ARG A 338 -4.52 20.36 5.26
N ARG A 339 -4.43 21.07 6.37
CA ARG A 339 -5.44 22.07 6.78
C ARG A 339 -5.31 23.38 6.03
N GLY A 340 -4.11 23.71 5.55
CA GLY A 340 -3.82 24.96 4.84
C GLY A 340 -4.06 24.89 3.33
N ARG A 341 -4.34 23.73 2.76
CA ARG A 341 -4.68 23.63 1.32
C ARG A 341 -6.10 24.12 1.09
N PRO A 342 -6.31 25.27 0.39
CA PRO A 342 -7.65 25.62 -0.05
C PRO A 342 -8.14 24.51 -0.97
N GLY A 343 -9.35 24.00 -0.72
CA GLY A 343 -10.04 23.14 -1.67
C GLY A 343 -10.05 23.81 -3.04
N PRO A 344 -10.17 23.01 -4.16
CA PRO A 344 -10.17 23.57 -5.50
C PRO A 344 -11.17 24.73 -5.55
N GLN A 345 -10.65 25.93 -5.80
CA GLN A 345 -11.51 27.10 -5.96
C GLN A 345 -12.37 26.87 -7.20
N PRO A 346 -13.71 27.01 -7.12
CA PRO A 346 -14.54 27.03 -8.30
C PRO A 346 -14.05 28.19 -9.18
N HIS A 347 -13.62 27.85 -10.38
CA HIS A 347 -13.28 28.89 -11.37
C HIS A 347 -14.49 29.79 -11.53
N GLY A 348 -14.34 31.03 -11.06
CA GLY A 348 -15.36 32.04 -11.21
C GLY A 348 -15.67 32.24 -12.67
N GLU A 349 -16.95 32.16 -13.00
CA GLU A 349 -17.53 32.64 -14.23
C GLU A 349 -17.01 34.05 -14.49
N ARG A 350 -16.17 34.21 -15.51
CA ARG A 350 -16.04 35.54 -16.17
C ARG A 350 -17.16 35.65 -17.17
N LEU A 351 -18.24 36.25 -16.73
CA LEU A 351 -19.18 36.92 -17.62
C LEU A 351 -18.41 37.97 -18.43
N ARG A 352 -18.31 37.78 -19.73
CA ARG A 352 -18.52 38.78 -20.79
C ARG A 352 -18.89 38.13 -22.10
#